data_5ef34c1f2266bad5b9bd98ffcc4aefda
#
_entry.id   5ef34c1f2266bad5b9bd98ffcc4aefda
#
_cell.length_a   1.000
_cell.length_b   1.000
_cell.length_c   1.000
_cell.angle_alpha   90.00
_cell.angle_beta   90.00
_cell.angle_gamma   90.00
#
_symmetry.space_group_name_H-M   'P 1'
#
loop_
_entity.id
_entity.type
_entity.pdbx_description
1 polymer ?
#
loop_
_entity_poly.entity_id
_entity_poly.type
_entity_poly.pdbx_seq_one_letter_code
_entity_poly.pdbx_strand_id
1 'polypeptide(L)'
;MSRPRPPIYFVRHGETDWNVQGLIQGWTDTPLNPKGHVQAQAVARALMKVPDFSPDFAFVVSPLQRARQTMGYIAEALELEPPQIAIEPAVTELGFGVWEGKPFWELKASPIYPPHPEDRYSWRPEAGESYEDGHVRINQWLDTLDRPTVVVAHGAIGRCLIAEIAGLPRRDLVELVMRQGYYCRLADGRAEWFDAKARAD
;
A
#
# COMPACT_ATOMS: atom_id res chain seq x y z
N MET A 1 3.09 28.84 5.94
CA MET A 1 3.77 27.56 6.22
C MET A 1 2.69 26.50 6.35
N SER A 2 2.70 25.47 5.50
CA SER A 2 1.75 24.37 5.60
C SER A 2 1.94 23.64 6.94
N ARG A 3 0.84 23.26 7.57
CA ARG A 3 0.86 22.46 8.81
C ARG A 3 1.64 21.16 8.52
N PRO A 4 2.58 20.71 9.39
CA PRO A 4 3.24 19.43 9.20
C PRO A 4 2.20 18.31 9.13
N ARG A 5 2.32 17.44 8.14
CA ARG A 5 1.41 16.30 8.00
C ARG A 5 1.59 15.34 9.19
N PRO A 6 0.51 14.79 9.74
CA PRO A 6 0.61 13.78 10.77
C PRO A 6 1.30 12.51 10.23
N PRO A 7 1.93 11.70 11.08
CA PRO A 7 2.59 10.48 10.65
C PRO A 7 1.60 9.47 10.05
N ILE A 8 2.05 8.75 9.02
CA ILE A 8 1.29 7.68 8.37
C ILE A 8 2.05 6.37 8.57
N TYR A 9 1.34 5.34 8.97
CA TYR A 9 1.83 3.96 9.07
C TYR A 9 1.25 3.17 7.91
N PHE A 10 2.04 3.06 6.85
CA PHE A 10 1.65 2.32 5.66
C PHE A 10 1.92 0.83 5.83
N VAL A 11 0.94 0.00 5.49
CA VAL A 11 1.03 -1.46 5.45
C VAL A 11 0.62 -1.94 4.06
N ARG A 12 1.51 -2.67 3.39
CA ARG A 12 1.11 -3.43 2.21
C ARG A 12 0.36 -4.69 2.67
N HIS A 13 -0.76 -5.03 2.01
CA HIS A 13 -1.50 -6.27 2.30
C HIS A 13 -0.58 -7.49 2.33
N GLY A 14 -0.94 -8.52 3.10
CA GLY A 14 -0.23 -9.79 3.18
C GLY A 14 -0.18 -10.52 1.83
N GLU A 15 0.63 -11.57 1.73
CA GLU A 15 0.83 -12.35 0.52
C GLU A 15 -0.48 -13.00 0.03
N THR A 16 -0.67 -13.03 -1.30
CA THR A 16 -1.74 -13.77 -1.99
C THR A 16 -1.11 -14.83 -2.89
N ASP A 17 -1.89 -15.81 -3.35
CA ASP A 17 -1.39 -16.81 -4.30
C ASP A 17 -0.91 -16.17 -5.61
N TRP A 18 -1.55 -15.08 -6.04
CA TRP A 18 -1.10 -14.34 -7.22
C TRP A 18 0.24 -13.64 -7.02
N ASN A 19 0.58 -13.22 -5.79
CA ASN A 19 1.94 -12.75 -5.50
C ASN A 19 2.98 -13.85 -5.66
N VAL A 20 2.69 -15.07 -5.19
CA VAL A 20 3.58 -16.24 -5.33
C VAL A 20 3.78 -16.61 -6.79
N GLN A 21 2.73 -16.57 -7.59
CA GLN A 21 2.75 -16.86 -9.02
C GLN A 21 3.32 -15.73 -9.88
N GLY A 22 3.59 -14.55 -9.30
CA GLY A 22 4.06 -13.38 -10.03
C GLY A 22 3.03 -12.77 -10.98
N LEU A 23 1.72 -12.98 -10.69
CA LEU A 23 0.62 -12.44 -11.48
C LEU A 23 0.27 -11.01 -11.06
N ILE A 24 -0.07 -10.20 -12.06
CA ILE A 24 -0.54 -8.83 -11.88
C ILE A 24 -1.97 -8.88 -11.32
N GLN A 25 -2.18 -8.26 -10.16
CA GLN A 25 -3.49 -8.29 -9.50
C GLN A 25 -4.37 -7.10 -9.88
N GLY A 26 -3.83 -5.89 -9.83
CA GLY A 26 -4.59 -4.67 -10.05
C GLY A 26 -5.85 -4.60 -9.19
N TRP A 27 -7.00 -4.42 -9.84
CA TRP A 27 -8.32 -4.40 -9.20
C TRP A 27 -8.96 -5.78 -9.01
N THR A 28 -8.40 -6.83 -9.63
CA THR A 28 -8.88 -8.20 -9.40
C THR A 28 -8.78 -8.53 -7.92
N ASP A 29 -9.91 -8.94 -7.35
CA ASP A 29 -10.04 -9.11 -5.90
C ASP A 29 -9.67 -10.53 -5.46
N THR A 30 -8.42 -10.69 -5.02
CA THR A 30 -7.82 -11.95 -4.56
C THR A 30 -7.68 -11.95 -3.03
N PRO A 31 -7.93 -13.07 -2.33
CA PRO A 31 -7.74 -13.18 -0.89
C PRO A 31 -6.27 -13.34 -0.49
N LEU A 32 -5.98 -13.18 0.79
CA LEU A 32 -4.71 -13.60 1.37
C LEU A 32 -4.54 -15.11 1.28
N ASN A 33 -3.30 -15.58 1.07
CA ASN A 33 -2.93 -16.97 1.27
C ASN A 33 -2.55 -17.24 2.75
N PRO A 34 -2.32 -18.49 3.17
CA PRO A 34 -1.97 -18.80 4.56
C PRO A 34 -0.77 -18.01 5.10
N LYS A 35 0.25 -17.77 4.26
CA LYS A 35 1.41 -16.95 4.65
C LYS A 35 1.05 -15.48 4.80
N GLY A 36 0.17 -14.96 3.95
CA GLY A 36 -0.35 -13.59 4.05
C GLY A 36 -1.08 -13.33 5.36
N HIS A 37 -1.87 -14.29 5.84
CA HIS A 37 -2.53 -14.21 7.14
C HIS A 37 -1.50 -14.14 8.28
N VAL A 38 -0.46 -14.96 8.26
CA VAL A 38 0.64 -14.90 9.25
C VAL A 38 1.38 -13.56 9.21
N GLN A 39 1.64 -13.03 8.00
CA GLN A 39 2.26 -11.72 7.83
C GLN A 39 1.39 -10.59 8.40
N ALA A 40 0.09 -10.61 8.12
CA ALA A 40 -0.86 -9.61 8.61
C ALA A 40 -0.94 -9.61 10.15
N GLN A 41 -0.99 -10.80 10.76
CA GLN A 41 -0.97 -10.95 12.21
C GLN A 41 0.34 -10.44 12.84
N ALA A 42 1.49 -10.69 12.21
CA ALA A 42 2.77 -10.18 12.69
C ALA A 42 2.82 -8.65 12.62
N VAL A 43 2.32 -8.04 11.52
CA VAL A 43 2.23 -6.58 11.39
C VAL A 43 1.33 -5.97 12.46
N ALA A 44 0.17 -6.56 12.74
CA ALA A 44 -0.71 -6.09 13.81
C ALA A 44 0.03 -6.05 15.16
N ARG A 45 0.69 -7.16 15.54
CA ARG A 45 1.48 -7.22 16.78
C ARG A 45 2.63 -6.19 16.82
N ALA A 46 3.30 -5.97 15.69
CA ALA A 46 4.40 -5.01 15.62
C ALA A 46 3.93 -3.57 15.74
N LEU A 47 2.77 -3.23 15.17
CA LEU A 47 2.15 -1.90 15.31
C LEU A 47 1.77 -1.60 16.76
N MET A 48 1.28 -2.59 17.52
CA MET A 48 0.96 -2.43 18.95
C MET A 48 2.17 -2.04 19.81
N LYS A 49 3.41 -2.28 19.33
CA LYS A 49 4.65 -1.90 20.01
C LYS A 49 5.18 -0.52 19.59
N VAL A 50 4.51 0.16 18.65
CA VAL A 50 4.89 1.53 18.26
C VAL A 50 4.57 2.47 19.44
N PRO A 51 5.51 3.32 19.88
CA PRO A 51 5.23 4.32 20.89
C PRO A 51 4.06 5.22 20.48
N ASP A 52 3.18 5.51 21.44
CA ASP A 52 1.99 6.35 21.24
C ASP A 52 0.95 5.81 20.24
N PHE A 53 1.07 4.53 19.82
CA PHE A 53 0.05 3.89 18.99
C PHE A 53 -1.27 3.81 19.77
N SER A 54 -2.34 4.30 19.17
CA SER A 54 -3.61 4.53 19.88
C SER A 54 -4.80 4.20 18.99
N PRO A 55 -5.92 3.72 19.56
CA PRO A 55 -7.20 3.63 18.85
C PRO A 55 -7.74 4.97 18.31
N ASP A 56 -7.18 6.11 18.77
CA ASP A 56 -7.53 7.44 18.27
C ASP A 56 -6.91 7.77 16.91
N PHE A 57 -6.03 6.91 16.39
CA PHE A 57 -5.53 7.04 15.03
C PHE A 57 -6.67 6.87 14.04
N ALA A 58 -6.51 7.43 12.84
CA ALA A 58 -7.38 7.08 11.72
C ALA A 58 -6.95 5.70 11.16
N PHE A 59 -7.92 4.82 10.92
CA PHE A 59 -7.70 3.53 10.29
C PHE A 59 -8.36 3.53 8.92
N VAL A 60 -7.54 3.36 7.89
CA VAL A 60 -7.94 3.50 6.50
C VAL A 60 -7.56 2.23 5.73
N VAL A 61 -8.47 1.72 4.93
CA VAL A 61 -8.23 0.49 4.18
C VAL A 61 -8.74 0.58 2.74
N SER A 62 -7.99 0.02 1.81
CA SER A 62 -8.45 -0.22 0.44
C SER A 62 -9.69 -1.11 0.42
N PRO A 63 -10.64 -0.89 -0.51
CA PRO A 63 -11.84 -1.74 -0.64
C PRO A 63 -11.53 -3.20 -0.99
N LEU A 64 -10.34 -3.53 -1.52
CA LEU A 64 -9.99 -4.87 -1.97
C LEU A 64 -9.80 -5.85 -0.80
N GLN A 65 -10.29 -7.09 -0.99
CA GLN A 65 -10.38 -8.12 0.05
C GLN A 65 -9.06 -8.36 0.78
N ARG A 66 -7.95 -8.52 0.05
CA ARG A 66 -6.61 -8.73 0.64
C ARG A 66 -6.17 -7.64 1.62
N ALA A 67 -6.52 -6.38 1.33
CA ALA A 67 -6.24 -5.27 2.23
C ALA A 67 -7.18 -5.29 3.44
N ARG A 68 -8.46 -5.53 3.22
CA ARG A 68 -9.48 -5.64 4.29
C ARG A 68 -9.16 -6.79 5.23
N GLN A 69 -8.75 -7.95 4.72
CA GLN A 69 -8.31 -9.09 5.54
C GLN A 69 -7.07 -8.74 6.37
N THR A 70 -6.11 -8.00 5.79
CA THR A 70 -4.93 -7.53 6.53
C THR A 70 -5.31 -6.53 7.63
N MET A 71 -6.20 -5.57 7.34
CA MET A 71 -6.71 -4.61 8.33
C MET A 71 -7.49 -5.32 9.46
N GLY A 72 -8.18 -6.41 9.16
CA GLY A 72 -8.92 -7.19 10.15
C GLY A 72 -8.07 -7.63 11.34
N TYR A 73 -6.82 -8.05 11.12
CA TYR A 73 -5.90 -8.40 12.21
C TYR A 73 -5.47 -7.20 13.05
N ILE A 74 -5.35 -6.02 12.43
CA ILE A 74 -5.04 -4.76 13.16
C ILE A 74 -6.26 -4.36 13.99
N ALA A 75 -7.45 -4.46 13.41
CA ALA A 75 -8.70 -4.18 14.10
C ALA A 75 -8.93 -5.12 15.30
N GLU A 76 -8.71 -6.41 15.12
CA GLU A 76 -8.80 -7.40 16.20
C GLU A 76 -7.83 -7.09 17.34
N ALA A 77 -6.57 -6.75 17.03
CA ALA A 77 -5.54 -6.44 18.02
C ALA A 77 -5.84 -5.17 18.83
N LEU A 78 -6.59 -4.21 18.26
CA LEU A 78 -6.98 -2.94 18.88
C LEU A 78 -8.43 -2.90 19.35
N GLU A 79 -9.16 -4.00 19.18
CA GLU A 79 -10.60 -4.08 19.50
C GLU A 79 -11.42 -2.98 18.79
N LEU A 80 -11.07 -2.69 17.51
CA LEU A 80 -11.75 -1.66 16.71
C LEU A 80 -13.08 -2.18 16.17
N GLU A 81 -14.11 -1.39 16.30
CA GLU A 81 -15.40 -1.66 15.67
C GLU A 81 -15.39 -1.24 14.19
N PRO A 82 -16.17 -1.92 13.31
CA PRO A 82 -16.21 -1.62 11.87
C PRO A 82 -16.37 -0.15 11.50
N PRO A 83 -17.19 0.68 12.18
CA PRO A 83 -17.32 2.10 11.87
C PRO A 83 -16.04 2.94 12.08
N GLN A 84 -15.08 2.41 12.85
CA GLN A 84 -13.80 3.08 13.10
C GLN A 84 -12.80 2.89 11.95
N ILE A 85 -13.11 2.02 10.97
CA ILE A 85 -12.26 1.72 9.83
C ILE A 85 -12.90 2.30 8.57
N ALA A 86 -12.27 3.31 8.01
CA ALA A 86 -12.71 3.93 6.76
C ALA A 86 -12.27 3.10 5.54
N ILE A 87 -13.22 2.71 4.69
CA ILE A 87 -12.91 2.17 3.37
C ILE A 87 -12.67 3.36 2.44
N GLU A 88 -11.44 3.45 1.90
CA GLU A 88 -10.99 4.61 1.12
C GLU A 88 -10.64 4.20 -0.33
N PRO A 89 -11.44 4.60 -1.32
CA PRO A 89 -11.17 4.30 -2.72
C PRO A 89 -9.83 4.89 -3.24
N ALA A 90 -9.39 6.00 -2.68
CA ALA A 90 -8.13 6.63 -3.10
C ALA A 90 -6.89 5.75 -2.86
N VAL A 91 -6.95 4.80 -1.93
CA VAL A 91 -5.85 3.86 -1.66
C VAL A 91 -6.05 2.48 -2.31
N THR A 92 -7.01 2.34 -3.24
CA THR A 92 -7.13 1.13 -4.07
C THR A 92 -5.87 0.96 -4.93
N GLU A 93 -5.48 -0.29 -5.25
CA GLU A 93 -4.34 -0.56 -6.15
C GLU A 93 -4.55 0.11 -7.51
N LEU A 94 -3.47 0.35 -8.25
CA LEU A 94 -3.58 0.76 -9.64
C LEU A 94 -4.24 -0.34 -10.46
N GLY A 95 -5.19 0.03 -11.31
CA GLY A 95 -5.77 -0.89 -12.29
C GLY A 95 -4.74 -1.24 -13.38
N PHE A 96 -4.59 -2.52 -13.68
CA PHE A 96 -3.72 -2.99 -14.76
C PHE A 96 -4.52 -3.42 -16.01
N GLY A 97 -5.84 -3.29 -15.98
CA GLY A 97 -6.73 -3.55 -17.10
C GLY A 97 -6.50 -4.91 -17.72
N VAL A 98 -6.23 -4.96 -19.02
CA VAL A 98 -6.05 -6.22 -19.80
C VAL A 98 -4.85 -7.06 -19.34
N TRP A 99 -4.01 -6.57 -18.45
CA TRP A 99 -2.85 -7.27 -17.89
C TRP A 99 -3.14 -7.97 -16.55
N GLU A 100 -4.30 -7.76 -15.96
CA GLU A 100 -4.67 -8.46 -14.73
C GLU A 100 -4.79 -9.97 -14.96
N GLY A 101 -4.24 -10.76 -14.05
CA GLY A 101 -4.13 -12.21 -14.15
C GLY A 101 -2.99 -12.73 -15.03
N LYS A 102 -2.24 -11.86 -15.71
CA LYS A 102 -1.06 -12.25 -16.48
C LYS A 102 0.22 -12.13 -15.64
N PRO A 103 1.26 -12.94 -15.97
CA PRO A 103 2.54 -12.82 -15.31
C PRO A 103 3.21 -11.46 -15.58
N PHE A 104 3.80 -10.86 -14.54
CA PHE A 104 4.46 -9.55 -14.69
C PHE A 104 5.66 -9.57 -15.64
N TRP A 105 6.32 -10.72 -15.81
CA TRP A 105 7.40 -10.86 -16.76
C TRP A 105 6.93 -10.75 -18.22
N GLU A 106 5.69 -11.19 -18.53
CA GLU A 106 5.10 -10.99 -19.88
C GLU A 106 4.91 -9.51 -20.18
N LEU A 107 4.40 -8.74 -19.23
CA LEU A 107 4.26 -7.29 -19.38
C LEU A 107 5.63 -6.66 -19.63
N LYS A 108 6.64 -7.01 -18.86
CA LYS A 108 8.01 -6.48 -19.03
C LYS A 108 8.64 -6.83 -20.38
N ALA A 109 8.30 -7.98 -20.95
CA ALA A 109 8.78 -8.42 -22.25
C ALA A 109 7.98 -7.81 -23.42
N SER A 110 6.84 -7.22 -23.15
CA SER A 110 5.98 -6.61 -24.15
C SER A 110 6.60 -5.31 -24.70
N PRO A 111 6.54 -5.08 -26.02
CA PRO A 111 7.03 -3.84 -26.63
C PRO A 111 6.25 -2.59 -26.21
N ILE A 112 5.06 -2.76 -25.65
CA ILE A 112 4.25 -1.63 -25.15
C ILE A 112 4.68 -1.16 -23.77
N TYR A 113 5.46 -1.96 -23.01
CA TYR A 113 5.93 -1.57 -21.67
C TYR A 113 7.20 -0.73 -21.80
N PRO A 114 7.21 0.51 -21.27
CA PRO A 114 8.36 1.39 -21.44
C PRO A 114 9.63 0.80 -20.82
N PRO A 115 10.76 0.76 -21.57
CA PRO A 115 12.02 0.25 -21.07
C PRO A 115 12.61 1.15 -19.98
N HIS A 116 12.42 2.47 -20.08
CA HIS A 116 12.98 3.42 -19.13
C HIS A 116 12.03 3.72 -17.96
N PRO A 117 12.52 3.74 -16.71
CA PRO A 117 11.70 3.98 -15.52
C PRO A 117 10.92 5.29 -15.54
N GLU A 118 11.52 6.37 -16.07
CA GLU A 118 10.89 7.68 -16.19
C GLU A 118 9.61 7.66 -17.04
N ASP A 119 9.58 6.86 -18.10
CA ASP A 119 8.43 6.75 -19.00
C ASP A 119 7.30 5.89 -18.38
N ARG A 120 7.64 5.01 -17.43
CA ARG A 120 6.65 4.16 -16.74
C ARG A 120 5.73 4.94 -15.82
N TYR A 121 6.12 6.12 -15.39
CA TYR A 121 5.31 6.94 -14.50
C TYR A 121 3.99 7.37 -15.13
N SER A 122 4.01 7.83 -16.38
CA SER A 122 2.83 8.25 -17.14
C SER A 122 2.25 7.13 -18.02
N TRP A 123 2.97 6.01 -18.15
CA TRP A 123 2.48 4.88 -18.94
C TRP A 123 1.22 4.27 -18.34
N ARG A 124 0.21 4.06 -19.16
CA ARG A 124 -1.07 3.49 -18.79
C ARG A 124 -1.35 2.22 -19.58
N PRO A 125 -1.59 1.07 -18.92
CA PRO A 125 -2.08 -0.12 -19.62
C PRO A 125 -3.48 0.12 -20.18
N GLU A 126 -3.85 -0.60 -21.22
CA GLU A 126 -5.20 -0.56 -21.78
C GLU A 126 -6.23 -0.91 -20.67
N ALA A 127 -7.26 -0.06 -20.51
CA ALA A 127 -8.28 -0.14 -19.47
C ALA A 127 -7.72 -0.11 -18.02
N GLY A 128 -6.53 0.45 -17.82
CA GLY A 128 -5.89 0.55 -16.51
C GLY A 128 -5.54 1.99 -16.11
N GLU A 129 -4.70 2.14 -15.09
CA GLU A 129 -4.21 3.40 -14.54
C GLU A 129 -2.68 3.52 -14.68
N SER A 130 -2.19 4.74 -14.78
CA SER A 130 -0.77 5.08 -14.62
C SER A 130 -0.42 5.38 -13.16
N TYR A 131 0.87 5.45 -12.84
CA TYR A 131 1.31 6.00 -11.54
C TYR A 131 0.91 7.47 -11.37
N GLU A 132 0.83 8.23 -12.46
CA GLU A 132 0.37 9.61 -12.43
C GLU A 132 -1.08 9.72 -11.95
N ASP A 133 -1.99 8.84 -12.40
CA ASP A 133 -3.37 8.77 -11.92
C ASP A 133 -3.42 8.42 -10.42
N GLY A 134 -2.62 7.44 -10.02
CA GLY A 134 -2.49 7.06 -8.61
C GLY A 134 -2.00 8.21 -7.73
N HIS A 135 -1.02 8.98 -8.21
CA HIS A 135 -0.50 10.15 -7.50
C HIS A 135 -1.57 11.23 -7.31
N VAL A 136 -2.37 11.50 -8.34
CA VAL A 136 -3.44 12.51 -8.25
C VAL A 136 -4.41 12.17 -7.12
N ARG A 137 -4.91 10.92 -7.07
CA ARG A 137 -5.86 10.52 -6.03
C ARG A 137 -5.24 10.41 -4.63
N ILE A 138 -3.98 10.00 -4.54
CA ILE A 138 -3.24 9.98 -3.26
C ILE A 138 -3.06 11.39 -2.71
N ASN A 139 -2.69 12.36 -3.53
CA ASN A 139 -2.50 13.74 -3.07
C ASN A 139 -3.79 14.34 -2.56
N GLN A 140 -4.90 14.14 -3.26
CA GLN A 140 -6.21 14.60 -2.81
C GLN A 140 -6.60 13.97 -1.46
N TRP A 141 -6.34 12.67 -1.28
CA TRP A 141 -6.59 12.00 -0.01
C TRP A 141 -5.67 12.49 1.11
N LEU A 142 -4.38 12.69 0.85
CA LEU A 142 -3.42 13.17 1.83
C LEU A 142 -3.80 14.53 2.43
N ASP A 143 -4.44 15.39 1.65
CA ASP A 143 -4.90 16.71 2.11
C ASP A 143 -6.09 16.63 3.08
N THR A 144 -6.75 15.47 3.17
CA THR A 144 -7.85 15.24 4.13
C THR A 144 -7.37 14.77 5.50
N LEU A 145 -6.09 14.39 5.65
CA LEU A 145 -5.58 13.80 6.88
C LEU A 145 -5.31 14.86 7.96
N ASP A 146 -5.92 14.69 9.11
CA ASP A 146 -5.83 15.59 10.26
C ASP A 146 -5.16 14.97 11.51
N ARG A 147 -4.95 13.65 11.51
CA ARG A 147 -4.41 12.87 12.63
C ARG A 147 -3.50 11.73 12.16
N PRO A 148 -2.69 11.11 13.06
CA PRO A 148 -1.91 9.92 12.71
C PRO A 148 -2.81 8.84 12.11
N THR A 149 -2.33 8.23 11.01
CA THR A 149 -3.16 7.33 10.20
C THR A 149 -2.46 6.01 9.94
N VAL A 150 -3.16 4.90 10.19
CA VAL A 150 -2.76 3.57 9.70
C VAL A 150 -3.49 3.32 8.39
N VAL A 151 -2.74 3.04 7.32
CA VAL A 151 -3.33 2.74 6.01
C VAL A 151 -2.88 1.37 5.52
N VAL A 152 -3.84 0.49 5.21
CA VAL A 152 -3.57 -0.79 4.57
C VAL A 152 -3.95 -0.71 3.10
N ALA A 153 -2.94 -0.86 2.23
CA ALA A 153 -3.11 -0.71 0.79
C ALA A 153 -2.18 -1.68 0.01
N HIS A 154 -1.67 -1.27 -1.15
CA HIS A 154 -1.06 -2.16 -2.13
C HIS A 154 0.31 -1.68 -2.60
N GLY A 155 0.88 -2.41 -3.56
CA GLY A 155 2.24 -2.15 -4.04
C GLY A 155 2.38 -0.86 -4.82
N ALA A 156 1.64 -0.72 -5.93
CA ALA A 156 1.83 0.42 -6.82
C ALA A 156 1.29 1.73 -6.19
N ILE A 157 0.11 1.70 -5.59
CA ILE A 157 -0.43 2.89 -4.91
C ILE A 157 0.42 3.30 -3.69
N GLY A 158 1.00 2.32 -2.98
CA GLY A 158 1.92 2.58 -1.87
C GLY A 158 3.21 3.26 -2.31
N ARG A 159 3.70 2.97 -3.54
CA ARG A 159 4.83 3.70 -4.12
C ARG A 159 4.49 5.17 -4.33
N CYS A 160 3.29 5.50 -4.83
CA CYS A 160 2.83 6.89 -4.95
C CYS A 160 2.83 7.60 -3.59
N LEU A 161 2.26 6.95 -2.58
CA LEU A 161 2.19 7.48 -1.22
C LEU A 161 3.59 7.77 -0.63
N ILE A 162 4.50 6.79 -0.72
CA ILE A 162 5.86 6.91 -0.19
C ILE A 162 6.64 7.99 -0.94
N ALA A 163 6.54 8.02 -2.28
CA ALA A 163 7.24 8.98 -3.09
C ALA A 163 6.79 10.42 -2.80
N GLU A 164 5.49 10.64 -2.63
CA GLU A 164 4.93 11.96 -2.28
C GLU A 164 5.46 12.46 -0.94
N ILE A 165 5.44 11.62 0.10
CA ILE A 165 5.88 12.00 1.45
C ILE A 165 7.41 12.18 1.51
N ALA A 166 8.17 11.27 0.88
CA ALA A 166 9.64 11.28 0.92
C ALA A 166 10.28 12.16 -0.17
N GLY A 167 9.47 12.79 -1.03
CA GLY A 167 9.97 13.63 -2.13
C GLY A 167 10.80 12.87 -3.15
N LEU A 168 10.44 11.62 -3.47
CA LEU A 168 11.22 10.80 -4.39
C LEU A 168 10.97 11.19 -5.85
N PRO A 169 12.02 11.18 -6.70
CA PRO A 169 11.85 11.37 -8.13
C PRO A 169 10.95 10.29 -8.76
N ARG A 170 10.25 10.63 -9.85
CA ARG A 170 9.34 9.73 -10.58
C ARG A 170 10.01 8.42 -11.00
N ARG A 171 11.26 8.46 -11.44
CA ARG A 171 12.05 7.27 -11.83
C ARG A 171 12.29 6.32 -10.64
N ASP A 172 12.52 6.87 -9.45
CA ASP A 172 12.83 6.08 -8.26
C ASP A 172 11.56 5.47 -7.66
N LEU A 173 10.41 6.15 -7.81
CA LEU A 173 9.09 5.66 -7.41
C LEU A 173 8.78 4.30 -8.04
N VAL A 174 8.93 4.17 -9.36
CA VAL A 174 8.55 2.95 -10.10
C VAL A 174 9.43 1.74 -9.76
N GLU A 175 10.62 1.97 -9.21
CA GLU A 175 11.58 0.93 -8.81
C GLU A 175 11.52 0.61 -7.29
N LEU A 176 10.74 1.34 -6.50
CA LEU A 176 10.62 1.11 -5.06
C LEU A 176 10.19 -0.33 -4.73
N VAL A 177 10.96 -0.98 -3.85
CA VAL A 177 10.62 -2.31 -3.37
C VAL A 177 9.56 -2.23 -2.27
N MET A 178 8.38 -2.76 -2.56
CA MET A 178 7.26 -2.80 -1.62
C MET A 178 7.25 -4.15 -0.88
N ARG A 179 7.49 -4.13 0.42
CA ARG A 179 7.66 -5.34 1.24
C ARG A 179 6.36 -5.78 1.89
N GLN A 180 6.09 -7.08 1.93
CA GLN A 180 4.99 -7.70 2.68
C GLN A 180 5.51 -8.20 4.04
N GLY A 181 4.68 -8.14 5.08
CA GLY A 181 5.13 -8.44 6.45
C GLY A 181 5.96 -7.33 7.08
N TYR A 182 5.89 -6.12 6.54
CA TYR A 182 6.51 -4.90 7.05
C TYR A 182 5.45 -3.81 7.21
N TYR A 183 5.73 -2.83 8.06
CA TYR A 183 5.09 -1.52 7.97
C TYR A 183 6.12 -0.44 7.68
N CYS A 184 5.67 0.66 7.10
CA CYS A 184 6.49 1.82 6.79
C CYS A 184 5.95 3.04 7.52
N ARG A 185 6.76 3.66 8.38
CA ARG A 185 6.42 4.95 8.98
C ARG A 185 6.82 6.06 8.03
N LEU A 186 5.86 6.90 7.69
CA LEU A 186 6.02 8.06 6.82
C LEU A 186 5.81 9.32 7.65
N ALA A 187 6.87 10.08 7.88
CA ALA A 187 6.82 11.32 8.64
C ALA A 187 8.05 12.19 8.30
N ASP A 188 7.91 13.49 8.45
CA ASP A 188 9.01 14.46 8.33
C ASP A 188 9.82 14.33 7.03
N GLY A 189 9.14 14.02 5.91
CA GLY A 189 9.80 13.81 4.61
C GLY A 189 10.59 12.51 4.50
N ARG A 190 10.35 11.51 5.35
CA ARG A 190 11.10 10.25 5.39
C ARG A 190 10.18 9.04 5.34
N ALA A 191 10.73 7.93 4.84
CA ALA A 191 10.11 6.62 4.82
C ALA A 191 11.01 5.60 5.55
N GLU A 192 10.54 5.06 6.67
CA GLU A 192 11.28 4.12 7.50
C GLU A 192 10.55 2.78 7.55
N TRP A 193 11.21 1.71 7.09
CA TRP A 193 10.66 0.37 7.05
C TRP A 193 11.02 -0.45 8.29
N PHE A 194 10.02 -1.13 8.84
CA PHE A 194 10.15 -1.98 10.03
C PHE A 194 9.69 -3.40 9.71
N ASP A 195 10.58 -4.37 9.95
CA ASP A 195 10.25 -5.80 9.84
C ASP A 195 9.33 -6.20 10.99
N ALA A 196 8.13 -6.66 10.64
CA ALA A 196 7.15 -7.05 11.64
C ALA A 196 7.56 -8.31 12.41
N LYS A 197 8.32 -9.23 11.79
CA LYS A 197 8.82 -10.44 12.47
C LYS A 197 9.89 -10.09 13.52
N ALA A 198 10.82 -9.20 13.18
CA ALA A 198 11.87 -8.78 14.11
C ALA A 198 11.36 -7.98 15.31
N ARG A 199 10.13 -7.47 15.23
CA ARG A 199 9.47 -6.70 16.31
C ARG A 199 8.34 -7.45 17.00
N ALA A 200 7.97 -8.64 16.54
CA ALA A 200 6.90 -9.43 17.15
C ALA A 200 7.37 -10.18 18.43
N ASP A 201 8.67 -10.39 18.58
CA ASP A 201 9.33 -10.95 19.75
C ASP A 201 9.72 -9.83 20.72
#